data_e742e0ab5cd0b94ac317684a54e173c8
#
_entry.id   e742e0ab5cd0b94ac317684a54e173c8
#
_cell.length_a   1.000
_cell.length_b   1.000
_cell.length_c   1.000
_cell.angle_alpha   90.00
_cell.angle_beta   90.00
_cell.angle_gamma   90.00
#
_symmetry.space_group_name_H-M   'P 1'
#
loop_
_entity.id
_entity.type
_entity.pdbx_description
1 polymer ?
#
loop_
_entity_poly.entity_id
_entity_poly.type
_entity_poly.pdbx_seq_one_letter_code
_entity_poly.pdbx_strand_id
1 'polypeptide(L)'
;MIAFHVPGAPQGKGRPRVGKIGPHARLFTPSKTVAYEGLIAHAAHAAMAGAPLFEGPVGCELTIHCAVPQSWSGKKQRSALASEILPTSKPDIDNVVKAIFDGCNGVLWRDDVLVVELAVRKRYAATPGVYVKAWALAERAVQAELLGVAA
;
A
#
# COMPACT_ATOMS: atom_id res chain seq x y z
N MET A 1 -14.92 -4.28 6.50
CA MET A 1 -13.49 -4.37 6.17
C MET A 1 -13.33 -4.70 4.69
N ILE A 2 -12.46 -3.99 4.02
CA ILE A 2 -12.09 -4.25 2.62
C ILE A 2 -10.70 -4.87 2.61
N ALA A 3 -10.51 -5.96 1.86
CA ALA A 3 -9.22 -6.61 1.72
C ALA A 3 -8.98 -6.95 0.25
N PHE A 4 -7.78 -6.70 -0.23
CA PHE A 4 -7.39 -7.02 -1.60
C PHE A 4 -5.90 -7.29 -1.70
N HIS A 5 -5.51 -7.88 -2.83
CA HIS A 5 -4.13 -8.20 -3.16
C HIS A 5 -3.73 -7.50 -4.45
N VAL A 6 -2.63 -6.78 -4.40
CA VAL A 6 -1.99 -6.20 -5.58
C VAL A 6 -0.91 -7.17 -6.04
N PRO A 7 -1.07 -7.84 -7.18
CA PRO A 7 -0.11 -8.85 -7.63
C PRO A 7 1.16 -8.23 -8.20
N GLY A 8 2.20 -9.03 -8.27
CA GLY A 8 3.48 -8.66 -8.85
C GLY A 8 4.47 -8.10 -7.83
N ALA A 9 5.68 -7.83 -8.30
CA ALA A 9 6.72 -7.29 -7.46
C ALA A 9 6.30 -5.93 -6.86
N PRO A 10 6.40 -5.75 -5.53
CA PRO A 10 6.09 -4.46 -4.91
C PRO A 10 6.97 -3.36 -5.49
N GLN A 11 6.37 -2.20 -5.77
CA GLN A 11 7.07 -1.05 -6.34
C GLN A 11 6.92 0.17 -5.44
N GLY A 12 7.99 0.92 -5.28
CA GLY A 12 7.94 2.22 -4.65
C GLY A 12 7.38 3.29 -5.58
N LYS A 13 6.84 4.34 -5.01
CA LYS A 13 6.39 5.51 -5.76
C LYS A 13 7.57 6.12 -6.49
N GLY A 14 7.49 6.18 -7.83
CA GLY A 14 8.47 6.88 -8.65
C GLY A 14 8.35 8.39 -8.44
N ARG A 15 9.50 9.05 -8.29
CA ARG A 15 9.52 10.52 -8.20
C ARG A 15 9.19 11.14 -9.55
N PRO A 16 8.43 12.26 -9.58
CA PRO A 16 8.23 12.98 -10.81
C PRO A 16 9.55 13.38 -11.45
N ARG A 17 9.65 13.20 -12.77
CA ARG A 17 10.84 13.56 -13.55
C ARG A 17 10.61 14.86 -14.30
N VAL A 18 11.65 15.63 -14.45
CA VAL A 18 11.63 16.83 -15.28
C VAL A 18 11.94 16.43 -16.72
N GLY A 19 10.98 16.66 -17.61
CA GLY A 19 11.16 16.50 -19.06
C GLY A 19 11.03 17.84 -19.76
N LYS A 20 11.66 17.95 -20.95
CA LYS A 20 11.51 19.14 -21.79
C LYS A 20 10.56 18.83 -22.94
N ILE A 21 9.52 19.63 -23.08
CA ILE A 21 8.65 19.66 -24.26
C ILE A 21 8.75 21.06 -24.84
N GLY A 22 9.48 21.22 -25.95
CA GLY A 22 9.82 22.52 -26.50
C GLY A 22 10.71 23.32 -25.55
N PRO A 23 10.50 24.64 -25.37
CA PRO A 23 11.33 25.49 -24.50
C PRO A 23 10.99 25.36 -23.01
N HIS A 24 9.99 24.57 -22.64
CA HIS A 24 9.49 24.49 -21.27
C HIS A 24 9.81 23.13 -20.62
N ALA A 25 10.24 23.15 -19.34
CA ALA A 25 10.37 21.97 -18.53
C ALA A 25 9.00 21.57 -17.94
N ARG A 26 8.69 20.27 -17.96
CA ARG A 26 7.49 19.71 -17.31
C ARG A 26 7.87 18.61 -16.35
N LEU A 27 7.12 18.55 -15.22
CA LEU A 27 7.16 17.40 -14.34
C LEU A 27 6.21 16.32 -14.88
N PHE A 28 6.67 15.08 -14.92
CA PHE A 28 5.84 13.95 -15.30
C PHE A 28 6.08 12.76 -14.37
N THR A 29 5.03 11.93 -14.18
CA THR A 29 5.11 10.70 -13.41
C THR A 29 5.66 9.59 -14.31
N PRO A 30 6.67 8.82 -13.87
CA PRO A 30 7.18 7.69 -14.64
C PRO A 30 6.08 6.69 -15.03
N SER A 31 6.16 6.14 -16.23
CA SER A 31 5.16 5.20 -16.76
C SER A 31 4.98 3.96 -15.89
N LYS A 32 6.03 3.44 -15.27
CA LYS A 32 5.96 2.32 -14.31
C LYS A 32 5.09 2.65 -13.10
N THR A 33 5.21 3.87 -12.56
CA THR A 33 4.41 4.33 -11.43
C THR A 33 2.94 4.43 -11.83
N VAL A 34 2.63 4.99 -13.00
CA VAL A 34 1.27 5.10 -13.51
C VAL A 34 0.65 3.71 -13.69
N ALA A 35 1.39 2.78 -14.27
CA ALA A 35 0.92 1.41 -14.49
C ALA A 35 0.67 0.69 -13.16
N TYR A 36 1.55 0.84 -12.20
CA TYR A 36 1.41 0.22 -10.87
C TYR A 36 0.23 0.81 -10.09
N GLU A 37 0.07 2.12 -10.11
CA GLU A 37 -1.10 2.79 -9.50
C GLU A 37 -2.41 2.35 -10.15
N GLY A 38 -2.43 2.13 -11.46
CA GLY A 38 -3.57 1.57 -12.18
C GLY A 38 -3.90 0.15 -11.73
N LEU A 39 -2.89 -0.68 -11.51
CA LEU A 39 -3.07 -2.03 -10.98
C LEU A 39 -3.64 -2.02 -9.56
N ILE A 40 -3.14 -1.12 -8.71
CA ILE A 40 -3.65 -0.92 -7.34
C ILE A 40 -5.12 -0.49 -7.39
N ALA A 41 -5.43 0.52 -8.19
CA ALA A 41 -6.79 1.03 -8.34
C ALA A 41 -7.76 -0.06 -8.82
N HIS A 42 -7.34 -0.88 -9.77
CA HIS A 42 -8.13 -2.00 -10.28
C HIS A 42 -8.43 -3.03 -9.18
N ALA A 43 -7.42 -3.44 -8.42
CA ALA A 43 -7.58 -4.40 -7.33
C ALA A 43 -8.50 -3.85 -6.22
N ALA A 44 -8.31 -2.59 -5.85
CA ALA A 44 -9.15 -1.92 -4.84
C ALA A 44 -10.59 -1.77 -5.32
N HIS A 45 -10.80 -1.35 -6.56
CA HIS A 45 -12.13 -1.18 -7.14
C HIS A 45 -12.90 -2.52 -7.16
N ALA A 46 -12.25 -3.60 -7.55
CA ALA A 46 -12.84 -4.93 -7.55
C ALA A 46 -13.25 -5.35 -6.13
N ALA A 47 -12.43 -5.10 -5.13
CA ALA A 47 -12.71 -5.43 -3.74
C ALA A 47 -13.85 -4.58 -3.15
N MET A 48 -14.01 -3.34 -3.60
CA MET A 48 -15.09 -2.46 -3.17
C MET A 48 -16.46 -2.95 -3.64
N ALA A 49 -16.53 -3.61 -4.79
CA ALA A 49 -17.75 -4.20 -5.34
C ALA A 49 -18.95 -3.22 -5.35
N GLY A 50 -18.70 -1.98 -5.71
CA GLY A 50 -19.73 -0.93 -5.74
C GLY A 50 -20.03 -0.27 -4.38
N ALA A 51 -19.34 -0.64 -3.31
CA ALA A 51 -19.49 0.02 -2.02
C ALA A 51 -19.04 1.49 -2.10
N PRO A 52 -19.65 2.39 -1.30
CA PRO A 52 -19.23 3.79 -1.26
C PRO A 52 -17.84 3.93 -0.65
N LEU A 53 -17.12 4.98 -1.05
CA LEU A 53 -15.81 5.31 -0.52
C LEU A 53 -15.87 5.54 1.01
N PHE A 54 -14.78 5.24 1.71
CA PHE A 54 -14.63 5.64 3.09
C PHE A 54 -14.63 7.18 3.18
N GLU A 55 -15.44 7.73 4.07
CA GLU A 55 -15.58 9.18 4.27
C GLU A 55 -15.09 9.64 5.65
N GLY A 56 -14.91 8.71 6.58
CA GLY A 56 -14.43 8.98 7.94
C GLY A 56 -13.03 8.43 8.17
N PRO A 57 -12.58 8.37 9.44
CA PRO A 57 -11.27 7.85 9.80
C PRO A 57 -11.10 6.39 9.36
N VAL A 58 -9.94 6.07 8.81
CA VAL A 58 -9.63 4.74 8.27
C VAL A 58 -8.40 4.16 8.98
N GLY A 59 -8.50 2.90 9.36
CA GLY A 59 -7.35 2.07 9.70
C GLY A 59 -6.92 1.25 8.48
N CYS A 60 -5.62 1.04 8.34
CA CYS A 60 -5.07 0.31 7.22
C CYS A 60 -3.92 -0.61 7.67
N GLU A 61 -3.83 -1.78 7.06
CA GLU A 61 -2.74 -2.73 7.27
C GLU A 61 -2.22 -3.18 5.91
N LEU A 62 -0.90 -3.10 5.73
CA LEU A 62 -0.22 -3.57 4.53
C LEU A 62 0.77 -4.67 4.88
N THR A 63 0.78 -5.74 4.10
CA THR A 63 1.83 -6.74 4.11
C THR A 63 2.50 -6.76 2.74
N ILE A 64 3.75 -6.35 2.70
CA ILE A 64 4.55 -6.27 1.48
C ILE A 64 5.33 -7.57 1.35
N HIS A 65 5.02 -8.35 0.32
CA HIS A 65 5.69 -9.61 0.01
C HIS A 65 6.72 -9.39 -1.09
N CYS A 66 7.99 -9.55 -0.73
CA CYS A 66 9.11 -9.46 -1.65
C CYS A 66 9.48 -10.84 -2.18
N ALA A 67 9.87 -10.90 -3.45
CA ALA A 67 10.35 -12.14 -4.05
C ALA A 67 11.69 -12.56 -3.43
N VAL A 68 11.83 -13.86 -3.16
CA VAL A 68 13.11 -14.43 -2.73
C VAL A 68 14.05 -14.45 -3.93
N PRO A 69 15.29 -13.92 -3.81
CA PRO A 69 16.25 -13.98 -4.90
C PRO A 69 16.54 -15.44 -5.31
N GLN A 70 16.38 -15.75 -6.58
CA GLN A 70 16.58 -17.11 -7.11
C GLN A 70 18.04 -17.55 -7.08
N SER A 71 18.97 -16.60 -7.00
CA SER A 71 20.42 -16.87 -6.86
C SER A 71 20.82 -17.40 -5.49
N TRP A 72 19.94 -17.28 -4.49
CA TRP A 72 20.22 -17.77 -3.14
C TRP A 72 20.18 -19.29 -3.11
N SER A 73 20.98 -19.89 -2.19
CA SER A 73 20.93 -21.35 -1.95
C SER A 73 19.53 -21.78 -1.47
N GLY A 74 19.19 -23.04 -1.66
CA GLY A 74 17.89 -23.56 -1.20
C GLY A 74 17.68 -23.38 0.29
N LYS A 75 18.73 -23.56 1.09
CA LYS A 75 18.70 -23.33 2.54
C LYS A 75 18.37 -21.86 2.88
N LYS A 76 19.03 -20.92 2.21
CA LYS A 76 18.79 -19.49 2.41
C LYS A 76 17.39 -19.07 1.96
N GLN A 77 16.92 -19.62 0.84
CA GLN A 77 15.55 -19.39 0.38
C GLN A 77 14.51 -19.87 1.41
N ARG A 78 14.70 -21.04 1.98
CA ARG A 78 13.81 -21.58 3.02
C ARG A 78 13.80 -20.70 4.27
N SER A 79 14.98 -20.21 4.70
CA SER A 79 15.09 -19.31 5.83
C SER A 79 14.36 -17.97 5.55
N ALA A 80 14.45 -17.46 4.33
CA ALA A 80 13.71 -16.26 3.91
C ALA A 80 12.19 -16.50 3.98
N LEU A 81 11.71 -17.62 3.46
CA LEU A 81 10.28 -17.96 3.50
C LEU A 81 9.76 -18.24 4.91
N ALA A 82 10.63 -18.66 5.82
CA ALA A 82 10.30 -18.84 7.24
C ALA A 82 10.39 -17.55 8.06
N SER A 83 10.65 -16.42 7.42
CA SER A 83 10.85 -15.10 8.07
C SER A 83 12.03 -15.05 9.03
N GLU A 84 13.00 -15.94 8.87
CA GLU A 84 14.28 -15.89 9.59
C GLU A 84 15.22 -14.86 8.97
N ILE A 85 15.06 -14.58 7.68
CA ILE A 85 15.73 -13.50 6.96
C ILE A 85 14.66 -12.49 6.53
N LEU A 86 14.88 -11.23 6.84
CA LEU A 86 13.96 -10.15 6.52
C LEU A 86 14.49 -9.32 5.35
N PRO A 87 13.60 -8.85 4.45
CA PRO A 87 14.04 -8.08 3.28
C PRO A 87 14.48 -6.67 3.68
N THR A 88 15.75 -6.37 3.48
CA THR A 88 16.38 -5.08 3.82
C THR A 88 16.79 -4.27 2.61
N SER A 89 16.42 -4.71 1.41
CA SER A 89 16.67 -4.01 0.15
C SER A 89 15.41 -3.33 -0.36
N LYS A 90 15.55 -2.57 -1.44
CA LYS A 90 14.40 -1.90 -2.09
C LYS A 90 13.31 -2.90 -2.47
N PRO A 91 12.04 -2.45 -2.54
CA PRO A 91 11.57 -1.09 -2.30
C PRO A 91 11.46 -0.73 -0.81
N ASP A 92 11.57 0.56 -0.50
CA ASP A 92 11.38 1.08 0.86
C ASP A 92 9.91 1.01 1.26
N ILE A 93 9.63 0.75 2.54
CA ILE A 93 8.25 0.69 3.05
C ILE A 93 7.47 1.97 2.75
N ASP A 94 8.04 3.12 3.06
CA ASP A 94 7.37 4.42 2.86
C ASP A 94 7.01 4.67 1.39
N ASN A 95 7.88 4.30 0.47
CA ASN A 95 7.63 4.43 -0.96
C ASN A 95 6.51 3.50 -1.46
N VAL A 96 6.45 2.28 -0.93
CA VAL A 96 5.35 1.34 -1.27
C VAL A 96 4.03 1.85 -0.69
N VAL A 97 4.02 2.31 0.55
CA VAL A 97 2.84 2.92 1.17
C VAL A 97 2.33 4.08 0.33
N LYS A 98 3.23 4.95 -0.14
CA LYS A 98 2.89 6.08 -0.99
C LYS A 98 2.22 5.63 -2.29
N ALA A 99 2.76 4.61 -2.94
CA ALA A 99 2.19 4.06 -4.18
C ALA A 99 0.78 3.48 -3.93
N ILE A 100 0.62 2.69 -2.86
CA ILE A 100 -0.68 2.11 -2.50
C ILE A 100 -1.70 3.21 -2.20
N PHE A 101 -1.34 4.20 -1.41
CA PHE A 101 -2.25 5.28 -1.02
C PHE A 101 -2.66 6.11 -2.24
N ASP A 102 -1.72 6.47 -3.10
CA ASP A 102 -2.02 7.23 -4.31
C ASP A 102 -2.92 6.43 -5.27
N GLY A 103 -2.68 5.12 -5.42
CA GLY A 103 -3.53 4.25 -6.24
C GLY A 103 -4.93 4.05 -5.67
N CYS A 104 -5.10 4.14 -4.36
CA CYS A 104 -6.39 4.00 -3.68
C CYS A 104 -7.19 5.31 -3.60
N ASN A 105 -6.56 6.47 -3.84
CA ASN A 105 -7.26 7.75 -3.83
C ASN A 105 -8.36 7.79 -4.90
N GLY A 106 -9.56 8.14 -4.49
CA GLY A 106 -10.73 8.14 -5.36
C GLY A 106 -11.37 6.77 -5.62
N VAL A 107 -10.81 5.70 -5.06
CA VAL A 107 -11.31 4.32 -5.22
C VAL A 107 -11.73 3.72 -3.89
N LEU A 108 -10.87 3.79 -2.89
CA LEU A 108 -11.09 3.26 -1.54
C LEU A 108 -11.54 4.36 -0.59
N TRP A 109 -10.92 5.51 -0.69
CA TRP A 109 -11.20 6.74 0.04
C TRP A 109 -11.03 7.93 -0.89
N ARG A 110 -11.57 9.07 -0.48
CA ARG A 110 -11.42 10.31 -1.27
C ARG A 110 -9.95 10.73 -1.31
N ASP A 111 -9.29 10.71 -0.14
CA ASP A 111 -7.91 11.11 0.03
C ASP A 111 -7.31 10.30 1.19
N ASP A 112 -6.03 9.95 1.09
CA ASP A 112 -5.31 9.20 2.12
C ASP A 112 -5.11 9.98 3.42
N VAL A 113 -5.45 11.25 3.46
CA VAL A 113 -5.53 12.03 4.70
C VAL A 113 -6.50 11.42 5.72
N LEU A 114 -7.44 10.61 5.28
CA LEU A 114 -8.37 9.89 6.14
C LEU A 114 -7.73 8.71 6.90
N VAL A 115 -6.56 8.26 6.47
CA VAL A 115 -5.85 7.15 7.15
C VAL A 115 -5.20 7.69 8.42
N VAL A 116 -5.68 7.23 9.56
CA VAL A 116 -5.22 7.68 10.89
C VAL A 116 -4.50 6.60 11.67
N GLU A 117 -4.59 5.35 11.23
CA GLU A 117 -3.83 4.21 11.75
C GLU A 117 -3.27 3.40 10.60
N LEU A 118 -2.00 3.02 10.70
CA LEU A 118 -1.33 2.23 9.68
C LEU A 118 -0.35 1.27 10.33
N ALA A 119 -0.48 -0.01 9.97
CA ALA A 119 0.52 -1.03 10.26
C ALA A 119 1.08 -1.56 8.94
N VAL A 120 2.38 -1.67 8.84
CA VAL A 120 3.06 -2.16 7.63
C VAL A 120 4.17 -3.13 8.01
N ARG A 121 4.27 -4.22 7.27
CA ARG A 121 5.40 -5.14 7.38
C ARG A 121 5.88 -5.56 6.00
N LYS A 122 7.17 -5.82 5.91
CA LYS A 122 7.82 -6.30 4.68
C LYS A 122 8.45 -7.66 4.97
N ARG A 123 8.09 -8.67 4.17
CA ARG A 123 8.53 -10.06 4.33
C ARG A 123 8.82 -10.68 2.98
N TYR A 124 9.66 -11.72 2.98
CA TYR A 124 9.80 -12.57 1.80
C TYR A 124 8.61 -13.51 1.68
N ALA A 125 8.21 -13.82 0.46
CA ALA A 125 7.15 -14.78 0.17
C ALA A 125 7.41 -15.47 -1.17
N ALA A 126 6.80 -16.63 -1.35
CA ALA A 126 6.90 -17.39 -2.60
C ALA A 126 6.26 -16.60 -3.75
N THR A 127 5.17 -15.91 -3.49
CA THR A 127 4.49 -15.06 -4.47
C THR A 127 4.59 -13.60 -4.03
N PRO A 128 5.28 -12.74 -4.80
CA PRO A 128 5.38 -11.32 -4.47
C PRO A 128 4.04 -10.61 -4.66
N GLY A 129 3.84 -9.55 -3.90
CA GLY A 129 2.64 -8.74 -3.97
C GLY A 129 2.47 -7.87 -2.72
N VAL A 130 1.37 -7.14 -2.67
CA VAL A 130 1.00 -6.35 -1.49
C VAL A 130 -0.42 -6.71 -1.08
N TYR A 131 -0.58 -7.18 0.14
CA TYR A 131 -1.90 -7.38 0.75
C TYR A 131 -2.30 -6.12 1.49
N VAL A 132 -3.51 -5.65 1.23
CA VAL A 132 -4.06 -4.43 1.82
C VAL A 132 -5.36 -4.78 2.53
N LYS A 133 -5.48 -4.29 3.77
CA LYS A 133 -6.74 -4.30 4.53
C LYS A 133 -7.05 -2.88 4.95
N ALA A 134 -8.31 -2.49 4.84
CA ALA A 134 -8.77 -1.18 5.27
C ALA A 134 -10.14 -1.32 5.96
N TRP A 135 -10.35 -0.53 6.98
CA TRP A 135 -11.60 -0.55 7.76
C TRP A 135 -11.91 0.84 8.29
N ALA A 136 -13.20 1.09 8.46
CA ALA A 136 -13.65 2.31 9.10
C ALA A 136 -13.38 2.24 10.61
N LEU A 137 -12.86 3.31 11.19
CA LEU A 137 -12.68 3.45 12.63
C LEU A 137 -13.91 4.11 13.25
N ALA A 138 -14.41 3.51 14.32
CA ALA A 138 -15.55 4.07 15.03
C ALA A 138 -15.10 5.19 15.98
N GLU A 139 -15.77 6.33 15.92
CA GLU A 139 -15.52 7.48 16.80
C GLU A 139 -16.02 7.28 18.23
N ARG A 140 -16.45 6.08 18.58
CA ARG A 140 -17.04 5.75 19.90
C ARG A 140 -16.13 6.08 21.08
N ALA A 141 -14.81 5.94 20.92
CA ALA A 141 -13.87 6.22 22.01
C ALA A 141 -13.85 7.71 22.38
N VAL A 142 -13.85 8.58 21.36
CA VAL A 142 -13.86 10.03 21.55
C VAL A 142 -15.18 10.49 22.18
N GLN A 143 -16.28 9.91 21.75
CA GLN A 143 -17.60 10.27 22.28
C GLN A 143 -17.78 9.79 23.73
N ALA A 144 -17.28 8.61 24.08
CA ALA A 144 -17.28 8.11 25.46
C ALA A 144 -16.38 8.97 26.37
N GLU A 145 -15.24 9.40 25.89
CA GLU A 145 -14.32 10.29 26.62
C GLU A 145 -14.92 11.68 26.85
N LEU A 146 -15.55 12.26 25.82
CA LEU A 146 -16.23 13.57 25.92
C LEU A 146 -17.43 13.55 26.86
N LEU A 147 -18.11 12.39 26.98
CA LEU A 147 -19.26 12.22 27.88
C LEU A 147 -18.85 11.80 29.31
N GLY A 148 -17.54 11.67 29.58
CA GLY A 148 -17.02 11.26 30.88
C GLY A 148 -17.38 9.82 31.26
N VAL A 149 -17.72 8.98 30.29
CA VAL A 149 -17.98 7.56 30.50
C VAL A 149 -16.65 6.83 30.49
N ALA A 150 -16.31 6.17 31.59
CA ALA A 150 -15.09 5.36 31.68
C ALA A 150 -15.10 4.27 30.61
N ALA A 151 -14.03 4.18 29.85
CA ALA A 151 -13.84 3.15 28.86
C ALA A 151 -13.54 1.81 29.53
#